data_9c030c55e7e854b5a6fce8199cd1029b
#
_entry.id   9c030c55e7e854b5a6fce8199cd1029b
#
_cell.length_a   1.000
_cell.length_b   1.000
_cell.length_c   1.000
_cell.angle_alpha   90.00
_cell.angle_beta   90.00
_cell.angle_gamma   90.00
#
_symmetry.space_group_name_H-M   'P 1'
#
loop_
_entity.id
_entity.type
_entity.pdbx_description
1 polymer ?
#
loop_
_entity_poly.entity_id
_entity_poly.type
_entity_poly.pdbx_seq_one_letter_code
_entity_poly.pdbx_strand_id
1 'polypeptide(L)'
;QAAYPGYQADFVYSPRSRLLHTALADRHAAFDPEQQKMFLRSPPPYVPDSRVQLYTPVFRAQYLALHDDDRYWTGERVLAAQDTFRVLLAIEDGVVAGYLDLTYRNAENEPYDLFVREKSRCRGLGRALLSCAIEKNRPNAMSLLVDSDNLAARRLYASLDFVEKPEENNITAHLKL
;
A
#
# COMPACT_ATOMS: atom_id res chain seq x y z
N GLN A 1 28.71 22.09 -12.07
CA GLN A 1 28.01 22.89 -11.05
C GLN A 1 26.58 22.42 -10.98
N ALA A 2 26.11 22.04 -9.80
CA ALA A 2 24.72 21.68 -9.59
C ALA A 2 23.85 22.92 -9.89
N ALA A 3 22.92 22.79 -10.84
CA ALA A 3 22.02 23.89 -11.21
C ALA A 3 20.99 24.20 -10.10
N TYR A 4 20.78 23.27 -9.17
CA TYR A 4 19.76 23.35 -8.12
C TYR A 4 20.29 22.76 -6.80
N PRO A 5 21.19 23.48 -6.06
CA PRO A 5 21.73 22.97 -4.81
C PRO A 5 20.63 22.80 -3.74
N GLY A 6 20.60 21.63 -3.11
CA GLY A 6 19.62 21.30 -2.06
C GLY A 6 18.31 20.68 -2.55
N TYR A 7 18.15 20.47 -3.86
CA TYR A 7 17.04 19.72 -4.41
C TYR A 7 17.36 18.22 -4.49
N GLN A 8 16.35 17.40 -4.45
CA GLN A 8 16.39 15.96 -4.72
C GLN A 8 15.58 15.68 -5.98
N ALA A 9 16.11 14.83 -6.85
CA ALA A 9 15.38 14.30 -7.99
C ALA A 9 15.08 12.83 -7.74
N ASP A 10 13.81 12.46 -7.86
CA ASP A 10 13.36 11.08 -7.71
C ASP A 10 13.09 10.47 -9.08
N PHE A 11 13.65 9.29 -9.30
CA PHE A 11 13.53 8.54 -10.54
C PHE A 11 12.83 7.22 -10.26
N VAL A 12 11.63 7.03 -10.83
CA VAL A 12 10.90 5.77 -10.78
C VAL A 12 11.03 5.09 -12.14
N TYR A 13 11.61 3.88 -12.18
CA TYR A 13 11.91 3.20 -13.43
C TYR A 13 11.90 1.67 -13.28
N SER A 14 11.81 0.96 -14.42
CA SER A 14 11.85 -0.50 -14.43
C SER A 14 13.22 -1.03 -14.02
N PRO A 15 13.31 -2.06 -13.17
CA PRO A 15 14.58 -2.75 -12.82
C PRO A 15 15.35 -3.25 -14.04
N ARG A 16 14.68 -3.40 -15.18
CA ARG A 16 15.31 -3.81 -16.45
C ARG A 16 16.12 -2.69 -17.12
N SER A 17 15.96 -1.43 -16.67
CA SER A 17 16.67 -0.26 -17.21
C SER A 17 18.11 -0.17 -16.66
N ARG A 18 18.95 -1.17 -16.94
CA ARG A 18 20.29 -1.32 -16.38
C ARG A 18 21.18 -0.10 -16.60
N LEU A 19 21.14 0.51 -17.79
CA LEU A 19 21.96 1.71 -18.10
C LEU A 19 21.59 2.88 -17.20
N LEU A 20 20.29 3.13 -16.98
CA LEU A 20 19.84 4.17 -16.08
C LEU A 20 20.25 3.87 -14.63
N HIS A 21 20.07 2.64 -14.18
CA HIS A 21 20.48 2.21 -12.85
C HIS A 21 21.99 2.47 -12.61
N THR A 22 22.84 2.04 -13.53
CA THR A 22 24.29 2.27 -13.45
C THR A 22 24.60 3.77 -13.42
N ALA A 23 23.98 4.58 -14.31
CA ALA A 23 24.23 6.01 -14.38
C ALA A 23 23.81 6.77 -13.10
N LEU A 24 22.77 6.29 -12.40
CA LEU A 24 22.34 6.84 -11.11
C LEU A 24 23.26 6.38 -9.97
N ALA A 25 23.69 5.11 -9.99
CA ALA A 25 24.66 4.57 -9.01
C ALA A 25 26.02 5.29 -9.10
N ASP A 26 26.53 5.56 -10.30
CA ASP A 26 27.75 6.32 -10.54
C ASP A 26 27.67 7.78 -10.00
N ARG A 27 26.45 8.29 -9.80
CA ARG A 27 26.18 9.59 -9.19
C ARG A 27 25.81 9.52 -7.71
N HIS A 28 26.02 8.36 -7.09
CA HIS A 28 25.71 8.12 -5.68
C HIS A 28 24.24 8.34 -5.29
N ALA A 29 23.31 8.05 -6.19
CA ALA A 29 21.90 8.03 -5.85
C ALA A 29 21.60 6.97 -4.77
N ALA A 30 20.73 7.26 -3.83
CA ALA A 30 20.17 6.26 -2.93
C ALA A 30 19.04 5.51 -3.63
N PHE A 31 18.86 4.22 -3.33
CA PHE A 31 17.82 3.39 -3.95
C PHE A 31 16.91 2.81 -2.87
N ASP A 32 15.61 2.86 -3.12
CA ASP A 32 14.65 2.09 -2.35
C ASP A 32 14.69 0.60 -2.76
N PRO A 33 14.15 -0.31 -1.94
CA PRO A 33 13.90 -1.68 -2.36
C PRO A 33 13.09 -1.73 -3.66
N GLU A 34 13.36 -2.72 -4.50
CA GLU A 34 12.51 -2.97 -5.67
C GLU A 34 11.07 -3.19 -5.22
N GLN A 35 10.13 -2.51 -5.87
CA GLN A 35 8.70 -2.71 -5.67
C GLN A 35 8.14 -3.67 -6.70
N GLN A 36 7.50 -4.71 -6.21
CA GLN A 36 6.80 -5.69 -7.02
C GLN A 36 5.37 -5.26 -7.26
N LYS A 37 4.97 -5.15 -8.54
CA LYS A 37 3.58 -4.93 -8.90
C LYS A 37 2.84 -6.27 -8.87
N MET A 38 1.74 -6.34 -8.11
CA MET A 38 0.91 -7.53 -7.99
C MET A 38 -0.53 -7.22 -8.39
N PHE A 39 -1.19 -8.15 -9.08
CA PHE A 39 -2.56 -8.03 -9.57
C PHE A 39 -3.43 -9.13 -9.01
N LEU A 40 -4.64 -8.78 -8.59
CA LEU A 40 -5.65 -9.73 -8.18
C LEU A 40 -6.18 -10.50 -9.39
N ARG A 41 -6.01 -11.82 -9.40
CA ARG A 41 -6.45 -12.68 -10.51
C ARG A 41 -7.83 -13.30 -10.23
N SER A 42 -7.94 -14.08 -9.17
CA SER A 42 -9.15 -14.82 -8.85
C SER A 42 -9.29 -14.97 -7.33
N PRO A 43 -9.89 -13.98 -6.65
CA PRO A 43 -9.95 -14.01 -5.20
C PRO A 43 -10.81 -15.18 -4.70
N PRO A 44 -10.44 -15.76 -3.55
CA PRO A 44 -11.27 -16.76 -2.90
C PRO A 44 -12.64 -16.17 -2.52
N PRO A 45 -13.66 -17.01 -2.29
CA PRO A 45 -14.94 -16.55 -1.80
C PRO A 45 -14.80 -15.69 -0.54
N TYR A 46 -15.53 -14.58 -0.51
CA TYR A 46 -15.50 -13.68 0.64
C TYR A 46 -16.20 -14.32 1.84
N VAL A 47 -15.51 -14.33 2.97
CA VAL A 47 -16.07 -14.71 4.26
C VAL A 47 -16.02 -13.48 5.17
N PRO A 48 -17.17 -12.94 5.59
CA PRO A 48 -17.20 -11.78 6.48
C PRO A 48 -16.48 -12.05 7.80
N ASP A 49 -15.71 -11.07 8.26
CA ASP A 49 -15.11 -11.06 9.60
C ASP A 49 -15.74 -9.95 10.42
N SER A 50 -16.37 -10.26 11.53
CA SER A 50 -17.09 -9.30 12.38
C SER A 50 -16.20 -8.22 12.98
N ARG A 51 -14.88 -8.43 12.97
CA ARG A 51 -13.89 -7.46 13.44
C ARG A 51 -13.61 -6.36 12.40
N VAL A 52 -14.05 -6.53 11.14
CA VAL A 52 -13.76 -5.58 10.05
C VAL A 52 -15.01 -4.82 9.68
N GLN A 53 -14.91 -3.51 9.65
CA GLN A 53 -16.00 -2.61 9.24
C GLN A 53 -15.47 -1.41 8.43
N LEU A 54 -16.39 -0.71 7.76
CA LEU A 54 -16.10 0.60 7.19
C LEU A 54 -15.83 1.61 8.31
N TYR A 55 -14.96 2.57 8.02
CA TYR A 55 -14.68 3.70 8.90
C TYR A 55 -15.96 4.42 9.30
N THR A 56 -16.03 4.82 10.57
CA THR A 56 -17.01 5.75 11.10
C THR A 56 -16.32 6.83 11.92
N PRO A 57 -16.87 8.06 12.01
CA PRO A 57 -16.22 9.19 12.70
C PRO A 57 -15.85 8.93 14.16
N VAL A 58 -16.51 8.01 14.84
CA VAL A 58 -16.22 7.63 16.23
C VAL A 58 -14.78 7.10 16.41
N PHE A 59 -14.21 6.52 15.36
CA PHE A 59 -12.85 5.98 15.38
C PHE A 59 -11.78 6.94 14.83
N ARG A 60 -12.15 8.21 14.52
CA ARG A 60 -11.25 9.16 13.86
C ARG A 60 -9.90 9.30 14.59
N ALA A 61 -9.93 9.58 15.88
CA ALA A 61 -8.70 9.77 16.66
C ALA A 61 -7.84 8.50 16.69
N GLN A 62 -8.45 7.33 16.80
CA GLN A 62 -7.73 6.06 16.83
C GLN A 62 -7.12 5.70 15.47
N TYR A 63 -7.84 5.99 14.37
CA TYR A 63 -7.36 5.77 13.01
C TYR A 63 -6.17 6.68 12.70
N LEU A 64 -6.28 7.99 12.96
CA LEU A 64 -5.22 8.95 12.73
C LEU A 64 -3.94 8.63 13.54
N ALA A 65 -4.09 8.15 14.77
CA ALA A 65 -2.95 7.75 15.60
C ALA A 65 -2.18 6.52 15.08
N LEU A 66 -2.66 5.86 14.03
CA LEU A 66 -1.98 4.74 13.38
C LEU A 66 -1.26 5.13 12.10
N HIS A 67 -1.59 6.29 11.54
CA HIS A 67 -0.95 6.79 10.32
C HIS A 67 0.41 7.41 10.61
N ASP A 68 1.28 7.25 9.62
CA ASP A 68 2.55 7.95 9.53
C ASP A 68 2.35 9.25 8.74
N ASP A 69 2.77 10.38 9.32
CA ASP A 69 2.62 11.70 8.69
C ASP A 69 3.71 12.01 7.64
N ASP A 70 4.70 11.14 7.47
CA ASP A 70 5.81 11.32 6.51
C ASP A 70 5.40 11.00 5.06
N ARG A 71 4.17 10.50 4.85
CA ARG A 71 3.64 10.14 3.52
C ARG A 71 2.80 11.26 2.92
N TYR A 72 2.71 11.29 1.57
CA TYR A 72 1.82 12.24 0.87
C TYR A 72 0.35 12.07 1.30
N TRP A 73 -0.16 10.85 1.34
CA TRP A 73 -1.49 10.53 1.82
C TRP A 73 -1.45 10.23 3.32
N THR A 74 -1.50 11.28 4.13
CA THR A 74 -1.70 11.17 5.57
C THR A 74 -3.12 10.73 5.88
N GLY A 75 -3.38 10.18 7.07
CA GLY A 75 -4.74 9.81 7.49
C GLY A 75 -5.76 10.95 7.37
N GLU A 76 -5.36 12.18 7.65
CA GLU A 76 -6.21 13.37 7.49
C GLU A 76 -6.59 13.60 6.02
N ARG A 77 -5.63 13.49 5.11
CA ARG A 77 -5.88 13.66 3.67
C ARG A 77 -6.75 12.55 3.10
N VAL A 78 -6.55 11.30 3.54
CA VAL A 78 -7.39 10.16 3.16
C VAL A 78 -8.81 10.40 3.61
N LEU A 79 -9.05 10.81 4.86
CA LEU A 79 -10.39 11.11 5.37
C LEU A 79 -11.04 12.32 4.70
N ALA A 80 -10.27 13.29 4.23
CA ALA A 80 -10.79 14.44 3.47
C ALA A 80 -11.16 14.04 2.03
N ALA A 81 -10.54 13.00 1.45
CA ALA A 81 -10.72 12.56 0.07
C ALA A 81 -11.67 11.34 -0.03
N GLN A 82 -12.86 11.42 0.57
CA GLN A 82 -13.86 10.32 0.61
C GLN A 82 -14.42 9.93 -0.77
N ASP A 83 -14.26 10.74 -1.78
CA ASP A 83 -14.56 10.43 -3.17
C ASP A 83 -13.45 9.60 -3.85
N THR A 84 -12.25 9.58 -3.28
CA THR A 84 -11.07 8.84 -3.77
C THR A 84 -10.78 7.61 -2.93
N PHE A 85 -11.07 7.63 -1.62
CA PHE A 85 -10.75 6.56 -0.70
C PHE A 85 -11.95 6.00 0.05
N ARG A 86 -11.89 4.70 0.31
CA ARG A 86 -12.66 3.99 1.35
C ARG A 86 -11.71 3.48 2.42
N VAL A 87 -12.05 3.73 3.67
CA VAL A 87 -11.27 3.26 4.81
C VAL A 87 -11.97 2.07 5.46
N LEU A 88 -11.26 0.98 5.63
CA LEU A 88 -11.66 -0.20 6.39
C LEU A 88 -10.89 -0.24 7.70
N LEU A 89 -11.56 -0.59 8.79
CA LEU A 89 -10.97 -0.71 10.12
C LEU A 89 -11.11 -2.15 10.63
N ALA A 90 -10.03 -2.66 11.21
CA ALA A 90 -10.08 -3.85 12.04
C ALA A 90 -10.16 -3.42 13.50
N ILE A 91 -11.16 -3.93 14.23
CA ILE A 91 -11.46 -3.54 15.62
C ILE A 91 -11.38 -4.77 16.51
N GLU A 92 -10.64 -4.67 17.61
CA GLU A 92 -10.56 -5.64 18.67
C GLU A 92 -10.89 -4.94 19.99
N ASP A 93 -11.88 -5.45 20.74
CA ASP A 93 -12.30 -4.92 22.04
C ASP A 93 -12.57 -3.39 22.04
N GLY A 94 -13.19 -2.87 20.96
CA GLY A 94 -13.50 -1.45 20.80
C GLY A 94 -12.30 -0.57 20.41
N VAL A 95 -11.14 -1.17 20.15
CA VAL A 95 -9.92 -0.46 19.76
C VAL A 95 -9.57 -0.77 18.30
N VAL A 96 -9.20 0.27 17.54
CA VAL A 96 -8.70 0.09 16.17
C VAL A 96 -7.34 -0.62 16.21
N ALA A 97 -7.34 -1.87 15.78
CA ALA A 97 -6.17 -2.75 15.73
C ALA A 97 -5.42 -2.68 14.39
N GLY A 98 -6.08 -2.17 13.34
CA GLY A 98 -5.49 -1.98 12.02
C GLY A 98 -6.46 -1.28 11.07
N TYR A 99 -5.96 -0.91 9.91
CA TYR A 99 -6.76 -0.28 8.86
C TYR A 99 -6.30 -0.71 7.46
N LEU A 100 -7.14 -0.43 6.48
CA LEU A 100 -6.81 -0.50 5.06
C LEU A 100 -7.47 0.68 4.34
N ASP A 101 -6.64 1.48 3.66
CA ASP A 101 -7.06 2.56 2.79
C ASP A 101 -7.13 2.04 1.36
N LEU A 102 -8.33 1.96 0.83
CA LEU A 102 -8.59 1.47 -0.52
C LEU A 102 -8.91 2.65 -1.44
N THR A 103 -8.18 2.80 -2.54
CA THR A 103 -8.60 3.71 -3.61
C THR A 103 -9.94 3.26 -4.19
N TYR A 104 -10.74 4.22 -4.68
CA TYR A 104 -12.14 3.97 -4.99
C TYR A 104 -12.57 4.74 -6.25
N ARG A 105 -13.51 4.17 -7.00
CA ARG A 105 -14.07 4.74 -8.26
C ARG A 105 -13.16 4.70 -9.48
N ASN A 106 -12.01 4.04 -9.43
CA ASN A 106 -11.21 3.79 -10.61
C ASN A 106 -11.59 2.44 -11.24
N ALA A 107 -11.24 2.24 -12.51
CA ALA A 107 -11.36 0.93 -13.16
C ALA A 107 -10.45 -0.12 -12.51
N GLU A 108 -9.28 0.31 -12.05
CA GLU A 108 -8.35 -0.44 -11.22
C GLU A 108 -8.09 0.33 -9.93
N ASN A 109 -8.34 -0.28 -8.78
CA ASN A 109 -8.13 0.31 -7.47
C ASN A 109 -7.00 -0.41 -6.73
N GLU A 110 -6.49 0.26 -5.70
CA GLU A 110 -5.33 -0.18 -4.95
C GLU A 110 -5.63 -0.18 -3.45
N PRO A 111 -5.32 -1.28 -2.71
CA PRO A 111 -5.16 -1.24 -1.26
C PRO A 111 -3.88 -0.43 -0.96
N TYR A 112 -4.03 0.89 -0.92
CA TYR A 112 -2.94 1.87 -0.89
C TYR A 112 -2.07 1.75 0.36
N ASP A 113 -2.72 1.61 1.52
CA ASP A 113 -2.03 1.39 2.79
C ASP A 113 -2.77 0.35 3.63
N LEU A 114 -2.02 -0.63 4.13
CA LEU A 114 -2.53 -1.69 5.00
C LEU A 114 -1.64 -1.79 6.23
N PHE A 115 -2.20 -1.45 7.37
CA PHE A 115 -1.50 -1.49 8.65
C PHE A 115 -2.23 -2.36 9.67
N VAL A 116 -1.47 -3.14 10.46
CA VAL A 116 -1.96 -3.85 11.64
C VAL A 116 -0.97 -3.65 12.78
N ARG A 117 -1.48 -3.21 13.93
CA ARG A 117 -0.68 -3.03 15.16
C ARG A 117 0.12 -4.29 15.46
N GLU A 118 1.37 -4.15 15.86
CA GLU A 118 2.29 -5.26 16.08
C GLU A 118 1.69 -6.33 17.01
N LYS A 119 1.12 -5.93 18.14
CA LYS A 119 0.46 -6.83 19.11
C LYS A 119 -0.76 -7.59 18.57
N SER A 120 -1.32 -7.13 17.44
CA SER A 120 -2.49 -7.72 16.78
C SER A 120 -2.15 -8.48 15.49
N ARG A 121 -0.86 -8.53 15.13
CA ARG A 121 -0.38 -9.29 13.96
C ARG A 121 -0.53 -10.79 14.16
N CYS A 122 -0.42 -11.54 13.07
CA CYS A 122 -0.53 -13.00 13.02
C CYS A 122 -1.88 -13.56 13.54
N ARG A 123 -2.92 -12.72 13.65
CA ARG A 123 -4.28 -13.07 14.10
C ARG A 123 -5.32 -13.02 12.96
N GLY A 124 -4.86 -12.93 11.71
CA GLY A 124 -5.69 -12.92 10.52
C GLY A 124 -6.27 -11.56 10.14
N LEU A 125 -6.04 -10.46 10.89
CA LEU A 125 -6.65 -9.15 10.64
C LEU A 125 -6.25 -8.56 9.29
N GLY A 126 -4.99 -8.67 8.88
CA GLY A 126 -4.56 -8.18 7.56
C GLY A 126 -5.29 -8.91 6.42
N ARG A 127 -5.48 -10.23 6.55
CA ARG A 127 -6.26 -11.02 5.59
C ARG A 127 -7.73 -10.62 5.59
N ALA A 128 -8.32 -10.40 6.75
CA ALA A 128 -9.72 -10.00 6.88
C ALA A 128 -9.96 -8.61 6.25
N LEU A 129 -9.09 -7.64 6.53
CA LEU A 129 -9.13 -6.30 5.93
C LEU A 129 -9.04 -6.37 4.40
N LEU A 130 -8.04 -7.10 3.88
CA LEU A 130 -7.83 -7.19 2.44
C LEU A 130 -8.95 -7.97 1.73
N SER A 131 -9.47 -9.05 2.34
CA SER A 131 -10.62 -9.78 1.80
C SER A 131 -11.87 -8.90 1.73
N CYS A 132 -12.11 -8.07 2.77
CA CYS A 132 -13.20 -7.11 2.78
C CYS A 132 -12.99 -6.02 1.69
N ALA A 133 -11.76 -5.51 1.53
CA ALA A 133 -11.43 -4.55 0.48
C ALA A 133 -11.70 -5.10 -0.92
N ILE A 134 -11.29 -6.35 -1.19
CA ILE A 134 -11.56 -7.05 -2.46
C ILE A 134 -13.07 -7.12 -2.72
N GLU A 135 -13.86 -7.52 -1.74
CA GLU A 135 -15.31 -7.62 -1.89
C GLU A 135 -15.95 -6.24 -2.15
N LYS A 136 -15.51 -5.20 -1.42
CA LYS A 136 -16.01 -3.83 -1.60
C LYS A 136 -15.57 -3.18 -2.90
N ASN A 137 -14.49 -3.68 -3.52
CA ASN A 137 -13.97 -3.19 -4.79
C ASN A 137 -14.71 -3.75 -6.00
N ARG A 138 -15.40 -4.87 -5.89
CA ARG A 138 -16.10 -5.50 -7.02
C ARG A 138 -17.04 -4.53 -7.74
N PRO A 139 -17.12 -4.58 -9.07
CA PRO A 139 -16.45 -5.52 -9.99
C PRO A 139 -15.07 -5.05 -10.52
N ASN A 140 -14.50 -3.97 -9.96
CA ASN A 140 -13.30 -3.34 -10.48
C ASN A 140 -12.04 -4.21 -10.29
N ALA A 141 -11.04 -4.00 -11.14
CA ALA A 141 -9.74 -4.61 -10.99
C ALA A 141 -9.04 -4.09 -9.70
N MET A 142 -8.07 -4.87 -9.22
CA MET A 142 -7.26 -4.48 -8.06
C MET A 142 -5.80 -4.85 -8.30
N SER A 143 -4.91 -3.91 -8.01
CA SER A 143 -3.47 -4.13 -8.03
C SER A 143 -2.81 -3.41 -6.85
N LEU A 144 -1.56 -3.73 -6.57
CA LEU A 144 -0.78 -3.07 -5.51
C LEU A 144 0.71 -3.09 -5.85
N LEU A 145 1.45 -2.23 -5.15
CA LEU A 145 2.91 -2.29 -5.07
C LEU A 145 3.32 -2.79 -3.69
N VAL A 146 4.35 -3.61 -3.64
CA VAL A 146 4.92 -4.12 -2.40
C VAL A 146 6.43 -4.22 -2.51
N ASP A 147 7.15 -3.79 -1.47
CA ASP A 147 8.60 -3.91 -1.42
C ASP A 147 9.02 -5.39 -1.48
N SER A 148 10.01 -5.69 -2.30
CA SER A 148 10.45 -7.06 -2.59
C SER A 148 10.96 -7.80 -1.34
N ASP A 149 11.43 -7.07 -0.33
CA ASP A 149 11.90 -7.58 0.95
C ASP A 149 10.77 -7.74 1.99
N ASN A 150 9.58 -7.18 1.75
CA ASN A 150 8.43 -7.35 2.64
C ASN A 150 7.76 -8.72 2.46
N LEU A 151 8.45 -9.77 2.90
CA LEU A 151 8.01 -11.15 2.74
C LEU A 151 6.67 -11.44 3.41
N ALA A 152 6.33 -10.75 4.50
CA ALA A 152 5.06 -10.94 5.20
C ALA A 152 3.88 -10.44 4.37
N ALA A 153 3.97 -9.24 3.80
CA ALA A 153 2.94 -8.68 2.93
C ALA A 153 2.80 -9.50 1.65
N ARG A 154 3.91 -9.88 1.00
CA ARG A 154 3.89 -10.71 -0.21
C ARG A 154 3.18 -12.04 0.01
N ARG A 155 3.44 -12.73 1.14
CA ARG A 155 2.73 -13.97 1.51
C ARG A 155 1.23 -13.73 1.73
N LEU A 156 0.87 -12.62 2.37
CA LEU A 156 -0.53 -12.25 2.56
C LEU A 156 -1.22 -12.06 1.20
N TYR A 157 -0.65 -11.27 0.31
CA TYR A 157 -1.20 -10.99 -1.01
C TYR A 157 -1.31 -12.25 -1.87
N ALA A 158 -0.25 -13.05 -1.95
CA ALA A 158 -0.28 -14.33 -2.66
C ALA A 158 -1.36 -15.29 -2.13
N SER A 159 -1.63 -15.28 -0.81
CA SER A 159 -2.67 -16.10 -0.19
C SER A 159 -4.10 -15.72 -0.58
N LEU A 160 -4.29 -14.56 -1.21
CA LEU A 160 -5.56 -14.05 -1.76
C LEU A 160 -5.56 -13.97 -3.28
N ASP A 161 -4.62 -14.67 -3.92
CA ASP A 161 -4.45 -14.79 -5.37
C ASP A 161 -4.02 -13.49 -6.08
N PHE A 162 -3.27 -12.63 -5.37
CA PHE A 162 -2.48 -11.63 -6.06
C PHE A 162 -1.25 -12.30 -6.69
N VAL A 163 -1.03 -12.01 -7.96
CA VAL A 163 0.09 -12.55 -8.75
C VAL A 163 0.99 -11.43 -9.24
N GLU A 164 2.30 -11.66 -9.18
CA GLU A 164 3.30 -10.69 -9.62
C GLU A 164 3.31 -10.56 -11.14
N LYS A 165 3.55 -9.33 -11.62
CA LYS A 165 3.89 -9.00 -13.00
C LYS A 165 5.27 -8.35 -13.04
N PRO A 166 6.34 -9.14 -13.18
CA PRO A 166 7.72 -8.64 -13.08
C PRO A 166 8.07 -7.55 -14.10
N GLU A 167 7.34 -7.47 -15.21
CA GLU A 167 7.51 -6.40 -16.21
C GLU A 167 7.00 -5.03 -15.74
N GLU A 168 6.16 -5.00 -14.71
CA GLU A 168 5.60 -3.79 -14.10
C GLU A 168 6.26 -3.42 -12.75
N ASN A 169 7.28 -4.18 -12.33
CA ASN A 169 8.08 -3.82 -11.15
C ASN A 169 8.83 -2.51 -11.37
N ASN A 170 9.07 -1.78 -10.29
CA ASN A 170 9.82 -0.53 -10.33
C ASN A 170 10.87 -0.44 -9.22
N ILE A 171 11.81 0.49 -9.41
CA ILE A 171 12.77 0.95 -8.40
C ILE A 171 12.67 2.46 -8.35
N THR A 172 12.72 3.03 -7.15
CA THR A 172 12.89 4.46 -6.94
C THR A 172 14.34 4.75 -6.58
N ALA A 173 14.93 5.74 -7.26
CA ALA A 173 16.25 6.25 -6.94
C ALA A 173 16.16 7.73 -6.59
N HIS A 174 16.90 8.15 -5.57
CA HIS A 174 16.93 9.51 -5.02
C HIS A 174 18.30 10.12 -5.27
N LEU A 175 18.37 11.10 -6.14
CA LEU A 175 19.60 11.81 -6.47
C LEU A 175 19.58 13.22 -5.87
N LYS A 176 20.54 13.53 -5.01
CA LYS A 176 20.77 14.90 -4.54
C LYS A 176 21.49 15.71 -5.61
N LEU A 177 20.94 16.88 -5.94
CA LEU A 177 21.45 17.80 -6.99
C LEU A 177 22.33 18.90 -6.39
#